data_cadded31af32504f85d5e6dcf70b1445
#
_entry.id   cadded31af32504f85d5e6dcf70b1445
#
_cell.length_a   1.000
_cell.length_b   1.000
_cell.length_c   1.000
_cell.angle_alpha   90.00
_cell.angle_beta   90.00
_cell.angle_gamma   90.00
#
_symmetry.space_group_name_H-M   'P 1'
#
loop_
_entity.id
_entity.type
_entity.pdbx_description
1 polymer ?
#
loop_
_entity_poly.entity_id
_entity_poly.type
_entity_poly.pdbx_seq_one_letter_code
_entity_poly.pdbx_strand_id
1 'polypeptide(L)'
;MTLLALPYGLLLLLVLGGVWKLWQRPPDVTLTRILPTQGFAGGTLPLNVRLHLQARLPTRVVLEDPAPLTVVPAAQLSAGGLIWGEGQLSFSTELTLNRRGIYRWTGTTLRWADPFGLFWHSLKLDVPSQIEVYPGTHGLRLPRLLRPLLSEGELSRTHGLDDPISLRGARL
;
A
#
# COMPACT_ATOMS: atom_id res chain seq x y z
N MET A 1 -56.51 15.56 5.08
CA MET A 1 -55.23 15.44 4.35
C MET A 1 -54.27 14.38 4.90
N THR A 2 -54.42 13.92 6.11
CA THR A 2 -53.53 12.93 6.77
C THR A 2 -53.70 11.48 6.27
N LEU A 3 -54.87 11.11 5.73
CA LEU A 3 -55.15 9.73 5.27
C LEU A 3 -54.35 9.34 4.00
N LEU A 4 -53.98 10.29 3.16
CA LEU A 4 -53.16 10.05 1.96
C LEU A 4 -51.65 9.96 2.25
N ALA A 5 -51.19 10.51 3.37
CA ALA A 5 -49.78 10.47 3.75
C ALA A 5 -49.28 9.08 4.11
N LEU A 6 -50.13 8.22 4.67
CA LEU A 6 -49.83 6.86 5.06
C LEU A 6 -49.40 5.95 3.88
N PRO A 7 -50.19 5.87 2.76
CA PRO A 7 -49.79 5.03 1.63
C PRO A 7 -48.50 5.54 0.93
N TYR A 8 -48.29 6.86 0.86
CA TYR A 8 -47.05 7.41 0.30
C TYR A 8 -45.84 7.12 1.20
N GLY A 9 -45.97 7.19 2.52
CA GLY A 9 -44.93 6.82 3.45
C GLY A 9 -44.55 5.35 3.34
N LEU A 10 -45.56 4.46 3.23
CA LEU A 10 -45.31 3.02 3.03
C LEU A 10 -44.61 2.73 1.70
N LEU A 11 -45.04 3.36 0.63
CA LEU A 11 -44.44 3.22 -0.70
C LEU A 11 -42.98 3.69 -0.67
N LEU A 12 -42.67 4.82 -0.05
CA LEU A 12 -41.32 5.34 0.12
C LEU A 12 -40.43 4.34 0.88
N LEU A 13 -40.92 3.78 1.97
CA LEU A 13 -40.20 2.77 2.74
C LEU A 13 -39.93 1.50 1.93
N LEU A 14 -40.89 1.05 1.12
CA LEU A 14 -40.70 -0.09 0.24
C LEU A 14 -39.63 0.17 -0.85
N VAL A 15 -39.65 1.37 -1.44
CA VAL A 15 -38.66 1.78 -2.43
C VAL A 15 -37.27 1.87 -1.80
N LEU A 16 -37.12 2.53 -0.65
CA LEU A 16 -35.85 2.64 0.07
C LEU A 16 -35.32 1.27 0.50
N GLY A 17 -36.21 0.41 1.00
CA GLY A 17 -35.84 -0.98 1.36
C GLY A 17 -35.42 -1.81 0.15
N GLY A 18 -36.07 -1.62 -1.00
CA GLY A 18 -35.70 -2.23 -2.27
C GLY A 18 -34.32 -1.78 -2.74
N VAL A 19 -34.08 -0.48 -2.73
CA VAL A 19 -32.74 0.12 -3.05
C VAL A 19 -31.69 -0.46 -2.14
N TRP A 20 -31.90 -0.39 -0.83
CA TRP A 20 -30.95 -0.95 0.14
C TRP A 20 -30.61 -2.42 -0.14
N LYS A 21 -31.62 -3.25 -0.42
CA LYS A 21 -31.46 -4.68 -0.70
C LYS A 21 -30.70 -4.96 -2.00
N LEU A 22 -30.90 -4.14 -3.04
CA LEU A 22 -30.21 -4.29 -4.34
C LEU A 22 -28.69 -4.07 -4.20
N TRP A 23 -28.27 -3.08 -3.39
CA TRP A 23 -26.85 -2.75 -3.19
C TRP A 23 -26.21 -3.46 -1.98
N GLN A 24 -26.95 -4.29 -1.26
CA GLN A 24 -26.43 -5.03 -0.11
C GLN A 24 -25.30 -6.01 -0.50
N ARG A 25 -25.34 -6.56 -1.71
CA ARG A 25 -24.32 -7.50 -2.18
C ARG A 25 -23.10 -6.73 -2.66
N PRO A 26 -21.87 -7.13 -2.19
CA PRO A 26 -20.65 -6.51 -2.67
C PRO A 26 -20.48 -6.75 -4.17
N PRO A 27 -19.86 -5.83 -4.91
CA PRO A 27 -19.38 -6.10 -6.26
C PRO A 27 -18.28 -7.17 -6.24
N ASP A 28 -18.11 -7.88 -7.34
CA ASP A 28 -16.96 -8.79 -7.48
C ASP A 28 -15.70 -7.95 -7.65
N VAL A 29 -14.69 -8.21 -6.81
CA VAL A 29 -13.48 -7.36 -6.74
C VAL A 29 -12.20 -8.15 -6.72
N THR A 30 -11.18 -7.64 -7.41
CA THR A 30 -9.81 -8.12 -7.36
C THR A 30 -8.89 -6.95 -7.07
N LEU A 31 -8.19 -7.02 -5.93
CA LEU A 31 -7.24 -5.99 -5.51
C LEU A 31 -5.81 -6.46 -5.74
N THR A 32 -5.01 -5.61 -6.39
CA THR A 32 -3.58 -5.81 -6.57
C THR A 32 -2.83 -4.65 -5.96
N ARG A 33 -1.93 -4.94 -5.01
CA ARG A 33 -1.01 -3.97 -4.43
C ARG A 33 0.40 -4.26 -4.92
N ILE A 34 1.03 -3.27 -5.53
CA ILE A 34 2.40 -3.35 -6.01
C ILE A 34 3.25 -2.48 -5.10
N LEU A 35 4.11 -3.14 -4.35
CA LEU A 35 5.00 -2.53 -3.37
C LEU A 35 6.35 -3.25 -3.43
N PRO A 36 7.49 -2.55 -3.42
CA PRO A 36 8.80 -3.17 -3.26
C PRO A 36 8.88 -3.94 -1.94
N THR A 37 9.62 -5.05 -1.95
CA THR A 37 9.77 -5.90 -0.76
C THR A 37 10.77 -5.34 0.24
N GLN A 38 11.67 -4.45 -0.21
CA GLN A 38 12.77 -3.90 0.58
C GLN A 38 12.92 -2.40 0.37
N GLY A 39 13.42 -1.70 1.38
CA GLY A 39 13.72 -0.27 1.33
C GLY A 39 14.73 0.15 2.39
N PHE A 40 15.09 1.42 2.39
CA PHE A 40 16.03 2.01 3.35
C PHE A 40 15.37 3.14 4.13
N ALA A 41 15.66 3.23 5.41
CA ALA A 41 15.19 4.33 6.25
C ALA A 41 15.68 5.68 5.71
N GLY A 42 14.79 6.66 5.63
CA GLY A 42 15.04 7.95 5.00
C GLY A 42 14.82 7.99 3.49
N GLY A 43 14.52 6.83 2.86
CA GLY A 43 14.19 6.75 1.45
C GLY A 43 12.69 6.84 1.18
N THR A 44 12.33 6.96 -0.11
CA THR A 44 10.96 6.92 -0.61
C THR A 44 10.75 5.67 -1.45
N LEU A 45 9.53 5.14 -1.41
CA LEU A 45 9.12 3.97 -2.19
C LEU A 45 7.79 4.22 -2.89
N PRO A 46 7.63 3.76 -4.14
CA PRO A 46 6.35 3.83 -4.83
C PRO A 46 5.39 2.76 -4.30
N LEU A 47 4.16 3.17 -4.00
CA LEU A 47 3.02 2.31 -3.74
C LEU A 47 2.00 2.48 -4.87
N ASN A 48 1.67 1.40 -5.55
CA ASN A 48 0.61 1.37 -6.54
C ASN A 48 -0.47 0.39 -6.10
N VAL A 49 -1.69 0.86 -6.02
CA VAL A 49 -2.86 0.04 -5.72
C VAL A 49 -3.81 0.08 -6.89
N ARG A 50 -4.25 -1.09 -7.35
CA ARG A 50 -5.21 -1.27 -8.44
C ARG A 50 -6.33 -2.18 -7.98
N LEU A 51 -7.55 -1.72 -8.17
CA LEU A 51 -8.76 -2.45 -7.91
C LEU A 51 -9.49 -2.66 -9.24
N HIS A 52 -9.66 -3.90 -9.64
CA HIS A 52 -10.59 -4.28 -10.69
C HIS A 52 -11.90 -4.70 -10.03
N LEU A 53 -13.00 -4.23 -10.55
CA LEU A 53 -14.30 -4.56 -10.00
C LEU A 53 -15.34 -4.71 -11.11
N GLN A 54 -16.31 -5.61 -10.86
CA GLN A 54 -17.46 -5.81 -11.70
C GLN A 54 -18.73 -5.53 -10.90
N ALA A 55 -19.40 -4.43 -11.25
CA ALA A 55 -20.62 -3.98 -10.61
C ALA A 55 -21.84 -4.28 -11.51
N ARG A 56 -22.82 -5.02 -10.99
CA ARG A 56 -24.06 -5.33 -11.74
C ARG A 56 -24.95 -4.12 -11.95
N LEU A 57 -24.88 -3.16 -11.04
CA LEU A 57 -25.67 -1.92 -11.02
C LEU A 57 -24.71 -0.73 -10.90
N PRO A 58 -25.12 0.46 -11.33
CA PRO A 58 -24.34 1.67 -11.11
C PRO A 58 -24.05 1.81 -9.62
N THR A 59 -22.78 1.73 -9.25
CA THR A 59 -22.35 1.63 -7.85
C THR A 59 -21.30 2.70 -7.56
N ARG A 60 -21.49 3.46 -6.51
CA ARG A 60 -20.49 4.37 -5.99
C ARG A 60 -19.51 3.58 -5.14
N VAL A 61 -18.23 3.70 -5.45
CA VAL A 61 -17.18 2.90 -4.80
C VAL A 61 -16.10 3.81 -4.27
N VAL A 62 -15.61 3.50 -3.07
CA VAL A 62 -14.46 4.16 -2.46
C VAL A 62 -13.52 3.06 -1.93
N LEU A 63 -12.27 3.12 -2.35
CA LEU A 63 -11.19 2.27 -1.88
C LEU A 63 -10.32 3.08 -0.93
N GLU A 64 -10.07 2.54 0.26
CA GLU A 64 -9.18 3.13 1.27
C GLU A 64 -8.13 2.09 1.68
N ASP A 65 -6.86 2.43 1.53
CA ASP A 65 -5.74 1.55 1.89
C ASP A 65 -4.87 2.21 2.97
N PRO A 66 -5.17 2.00 4.25
CA PRO A 66 -4.46 2.67 5.34
C PRO A 66 -2.99 2.23 5.37
N ALA A 67 -2.08 3.20 5.34
CA ALA A 67 -0.66 2.94 5.54
C ALA A 67 -0.38 2.61 7.02
N PRO A 68 0.64 1.79 7.31
CA PRO A 68 1.15 1.63 8.67
C PRO A 68 1.54 2.97 9.28
N LEU A 69 1.28 3.17 10.58
CA LEU A 69 1.47 4.45 11.30
C LEU A 69 2.86 5.06 11.18
N THR A 70 3.86 4.24 10.88
CA THR A 70 5.28 4.65 10.80
C THR A 70 5.71 5.03 9.39
N VAL A 71 4.83 4.91 8.42
CA VAL A 71 5.06 5.30 7.02
C VAL A 71 4.23 6.53 6.72
N VAL A 72 4.84 7.53 6.12
CA VAL A 72 4.15 8.75 5.72
C VAL A 72 3.89 8.73 4.22
N PRO A 73 2.63 8.63 3.78
CA PRO A 73 2.29 8.74 2.37
C PRO A 73 2.36 10.19 1.91
N ALA A 74 2.83 10.40 0.69
CA ALA A 74 2.88 11.73 0.06
C ALA A 74 1.49 12.25 -0.37
N ALA A 75 0.54 11.34 -0.60
CA ALA A 75 -0.83 11.65 -1.01
C ALA A 75 -1.84 10.76 -0.27
N GLN A 76 -3.11 11.11 -0.41
CA GLN A 76 -4.20 10.34 0.18
C GLN A 76 -4.25 8.92 -0.41
N LEU A 77 -4.32 7.92 0.46
CA LEU A 77 -4.41 6.51 0.11
C LEU A 77 -5.86 6.09 -0.13
N SER A 78 -6.53 6.80 -1.03
CA SER A 78 -7.91 6.51 -1.39
C SER A 78 -8.18 6.83 -2.85
N ALA A 79 -9.07 6.06 -3.45
CA ALA A 79 -9.62 6.32 -4.77
C ALA A 79 -11.13 6.05 -4.76
N GLY A 80 -11.88 6.83 -5.50
CA GLY A 80 -13.33 6.64 -5.56
C GLY A 80 -13.92 7.03 -6.90
N GLY A 81 -15.08 6.47 -7.21
CA GLY A 81 -15.78 6.73 -8.46
C GLY A 81 -17.16 6.07 -8.51
N LEU A 82 -17.93 6.43 -9.55
CA LEU A 82 -19.15 5.74 -9.92
C LEU A 82 -18.83 4.75 -11.04
N ILE A 83 -19.16 3.48 -10.82
CA ILE A 83 -18.82 2.39 -11.73
C ILE A 83 -20.09 1.63 -12.11
N TRP A 84 -20.18 1.30 -13.38
CA TRP A 84 -21.24 0.47 -13.95
C TRP A 84 -20.63 -0.56 -14.87
N GLY A 85 -20.92 -1.83 -14.64
CA GLY A 85 -20.28 -2.94 -15.35
C GLY A 85 -18.86 -3.19 -14.84
N GLU A 86 -17.92 -3.37 -15.74
CA GLU A 86 -16.50 -3.54 -15.44
C GLU A 86 -15.83 -2.17 -15.26
N GLY A 87 -15.05 -2.04 -14.20
CA GLY A 87 -14.33 -0.80 -13.90
C GLY A 87 -13.04 -1.04 -13.16
N GLN A 88 -12.19 -0.02 -13.19
CA GLN A 88 -10.92 -0.01 -12.49
C GLN A 88 -10.75 1.27 -11.68
N LEU A 89 -10.35 1.12 -10.44
CA LEU A 89 -9.85 2.21 -9.61
C LEU A 89 -8.38 1.99 -9.31
N SER A 90 -7.60 3.05 -9.38
CA SER A 90 -6.19 2.98 -9.03
C SER A 90 -5.73 4.28 -8.39
N PHE A 91 -4.77 4.15 -7.49
CA PHE A 91 -4.01 5.29 -7.01
C PHE A 91 -2.53 4.91 -6.88
N SER A 92 -1.69 5.92 -7.00
CA SER A 92 -0.25 5.80 -6.85
C SER A 92 0.23 6.89 -5.92
N THR A 93 1.11 6.53 -4.99
CA THR A 93 1.72 7.48 -4.06
C THR A 93 3.13 7.05 -3.71
N GLU A 94 3.91 7.99 -3.19
CA GLU A 94 5.21 7.71 -2.61
C GLU A 94 5.07 7.58 -1.08
N LEU A 95 5.75 6.60 -0.54
CA LEU A 95 5.81 6.33 0.89
C LEU A 95 7.18 6.74 1.42
N THR A 96 7.21 7.60 2.42
CA THR A 96 8.46 7.95 3.12
C THR A 96 8.67 7.00 4.29
N LEU A 97 9.81 6.33 4.30
CA LEU A 97 10.19 5.34 5.32
C LEU A 97 11.02 6.01 6.42
N ASN A 98 10.39 6.35 7.54
CA ASN A 98 11.08 7.11 8.59
C ASN A 98 11.99 6.25 9.47
N ARG A 99 11.70 4.96 9.63
CA ARG A 99 12.43 4.08 10.55
C ARG A 99 12.70 2.72 9.91
N ARG A 100 13.77 2.06 10.36
CA ARG A 100 14.01 0.66 10.04
C ARG A 100 13.00 -0.25 10.71
N GLY A 101 12.64 -1.36 10.08
CA GLY A 101 11.71 -2.34 10.64
C GLY A 101 10.92 -3.08 9.57
N ILE A 102 10.00 -3.92 10.00
CA ILE A 102 9.07 -4.63 9.12
C ILE A 102 7.73 -3.93 9.19
N TYR A 103 7.27 -3.41 8.07
CA TYR A 103 5.97 -2.75 7.93
C TYR A 103 4.99 -3.71 7.26
N ARG A 104 3.82 -3.89 7.86
CA ARG A 104 2.80 -4.81 7.38
C ARG A 104 1.50 -4.06 7.10
N TRP A 105 0.95 -4.30 5.93
CA TRP A 105 -0.42 -3.93 5.58
C TRP A 105 -1.33 -5.09 5.93
N THR A 106 -2.36 -4.84 6.72
CA THR A 106 -3.29 -5.87 7.20
C THR A 106 -4.55 -6.00 6.36
N GLY A 107 -4.80 -5.05 5.48
CA GLY A 107 -5.97 -5.08 4.62
C GLY A 107 -6.36 -3.70 4.11
N THR A 108 -7.22 -3.70 3.12
CA THR A 108 -7.78 -2.53 2.45
C THR A 108 -9.28 -2.50 2.69
N THR A 109 -9.86 -1.34 2.87
CA THR A 109 -11.30 -1.19 3.03
C THR A 109 -11.93 -0.77 1.72
N LEU A 110 -12.84 -1.58 1.22
CA LEU A 110 -13.72 -1.23 0.11
C LEU A 110 -15.06 -0.78 0.69
N ARG A 111 -15.51 0.41 0.28
CA ARG A 111 -16.85 0.91 0.59
C ARG A 111 -17.64 1.08 -0.70
N TRP A 112 -18.89 0.68 -0.69
CA TRP A 112 -19.77 0.87 -1.84
C TRP A 112 -21.16 1.33 -1.41
N ALA A 113 -21.85 1.99 -2.33
CA ALA A 113 -23.17 2.49 -2.11
C ALA A 113 -23.97 2.51 -3.42
N ASP A 114 -25.27 2.78 -3.31
CA ASP A 114 -26.11 3.17 -4.43
C ASP A 114 -25.55 4.45 -5.11
N PRO A 115 -25.96 4.78 -6.34
CA PRO A 115 -25.43 5.95 -7.07
C PRO A 115 -25.58 7.27 -6.34
N PHE A 116 -26.60 7.41 -5.49
CA PHE A 116 -26.87 8.61 -4.72
C PHE A 116 -26.07 8.66 -3.41
N GLY A 117 -25.49 7.52 -3.01
CA GLY A 117 -24.72 7.42 -1.76
C GLY A 117 -25.61 7.41 -0.51
N LEU A 118 -26.84 6.92 -0.59
CA LEU A 118 -27.76 6.84 0.53
C LEU A 118 -27.44 5.70 1.49
N PHE A 119 -27.03 4.55 0.94
CA PHE A 119 -26.76 3.34 1.73
C PHE A 119 -25.35 2.84 1.49
N TRP A 120 -24.49 3.08 2.46
CA TRP A 120 -23.09 2.65 2.43
C TRP A 120 -22.90 1.28 3.08
N HIS A 121 -22.19 0.44 2.38
CA HIS A 121 -21.68 -0.84 2.86
C HIS A 121 -20.16 -0.82 2.85
N SER A 122 -19.55 -1.72 3.62
CA SER A 122 -18.09 -1.84 3.67
C SER A 122 -17.67 -3.30 3.73
N LEU A 123 -16.54 -3.60 3.08
CA LEU A 123 -15.89 -4.90 3.09
C LEU A 123 -14.40 -4.69 3.30
N LYS A 124 -13.84 -5.45 4.20
CA LYS A 124 -12.40 -5.50 4.38
C LYS A 124 -11.82 -6.57 3.45
N LEU A 125 -10.89 -6.16 2.58
CA LEU A 125 -10.17 -7.04 1.68
C LEU A 125 -8.84 -7.41 2.32
N ASP A 126 -8.63 -8.69 2.54
CA ASP A 126 -7.38 -9.20 3.12
C ASP A 126 -6.35 -9.39 2.01
N VAL A 127 -5.54 -8.37 1.78
CA VAL A 127 -4.38 -8.41 0.88
C VAL A 127 -3.14 -8.08 1.68
N PRO A 128 -2.58 -9.07 2.39
CA PRO A 128 -1.41 -8.86 3.21
C PRO A 128 -0.21 -8.49 2.34
N SER A 129 0.52 -7.46 2.74
CA SER A 129 1.77 -7.06 2.12
C SER A 129 2.73 -6.63 3.21
N GLN A 130 4.02 -6.86 2.99
CA GLN A 130 5.04 -6.40 3.92
C GLN A 130 6.24 -5.83 3.17
N ILE A 131 6.92 -4.93 3.84
CA ILE A 131 8.19 -4.37 3.38
C ILE A 131 9.20 -4.44 4.52
N GLU A 132 10.42 -4.80 4.20
CA GLU A 132 11.55 -4.76 5.11
C GLU A 132 12.34 -3.47 4.87
N VAL A 133 12.45 -2.67 5.91
CA VAL A 133 13.18 -1.39 5.85
C VAL A 133 14.47 -1.51 6.62
N TYR A 134 15.56 -1.44 5.89
CA TYR A 134 16.92 -1.48 6.42
C TYR A 134 17.38 -0.11 6.92
N PRO A 135 18.40 -0.05 7.77
CA PRO A 135 19.01 1.21 8.16
C PRO A 135 19.49 1.97 6.92
N GLY A 136 19.20 3.26 6.85
CA GLY A 136 19.75 4.12 5.81
C GLY A 136 21.27 4.24 5.94
N THR A 137 21.96 4.15 4.82
CA THR A 137 23.43 4.31 4.75
C THR A 137 23.87 5.78 4.88
N HIS A 138 22.92 6.68 5.15
CA HIS A 138 23.22 8.11 5.26
C HIS A 138 24.09 8.37 6.48
N GLY A 139 25.37 8.58 6.22
CA GLY A 139 26.29 9.15 7.22
C GLY A 139 27.12 8.16 8.02
N LEU A 140 27.47 6.99 7.51
CA LEU A 140 28.71 6.36 7.93
C LEU A 140 29.88 7.31 7.54
N ARG A 141 30.00 8.42 8.30
CA ARG A 141 31.25 9.16 8.32
C ARG A 141 32.25 8.24 9.01
N LEU A 142 32.92 7.42 8.21
CA LEU A 142 34.06 6.66 8.70
C LEU A 142 35.00 7.64 9.39
N PRO A 143 35.35 7.40 10.67
CA PRO A 143 36.34 8.21 11.34
C PRO A 143 37.55 8.36 10.41
N ARG A 144 38.12 9.54 10.34
CA ARG A 144 39.27 9.83 9.48
C ARG A 144 40.41 8.81 9.61
N LEU A 145 40.51 8.16 10.75
CA LEU A 145 41.47 7.09 11.05
C LEU A 145 41.24 5.77 10.29
N LEU A 146 40.01 5.49 9.84
CA LEU A 146 39.70 4.26 9.10
C LEU A 146 39.79 4.43 7.58
N ARG A 147 39.88 5.65 7.07
CA ARG A 147 40.05 5.93 5.64
C ARG A 147 41.37 5.36 5.08
N PRO A 148 42.54 5.53 5.75
CA PRO A 148 43.78 4.94 5.26
C PRO A 148 43.74 3.43 5.21
N LEU A 149 43.15 2.77 6.22
CA LEU A 149 43.08 1.31 6.30
C LEU A 149 42.24 0.69 5.17
N LEU A 150 41.20 1.37 4.74
CA LEU A 150 40.39 0.92 3.60
C LEU A 150 41.09 1.15 2.26
N SER A 151 41.85 2.27 2.12
CA SER A 151 42.64 2.52 0.91
C SER A 151 43.80 1.55 0.76
N GLU A 152 44.44 1.17 1.88
CA GLU A 152 45.48 0.13 1.89
C GLU A 152 44.90 -1.27 1.56
N GLY A 153 43.66 -1.56 2.00
CA GLY A 153 42.96 -2.81 1.64
C GLY A 153 42.64 -2.93 0.15
N GLU A 154 42.34 -1.83 -0.51
CA GLU A 154 42.12 -1.80 -1.97
C GLU A 154 43.43 -1.94 -2.76
N LEU A 155 44.53 -1.33 -2.29
CA LEU A 155 45.84 -1.48 -2.89
C LEU A 155 46.38 -2.91 -2.73
N SER A 156 46.10 -3.58 -1.62
CA SER A 156 46.44 -4.98 -1.39
C SER A 156 45.67 -5.92 -2.31
N ARG A 157 44.45 -5.60 -2.72
CA ARG A 157 43.71 -6.42 -3.70
C ARG A 157 44.25 -6.32 -5.12
N THR A 158 44.90 -5.20 -5.48
CA THR A 158 45.45 -4.99 -6.81
C THR A 158 46.90 -5.55 -6.97
N HIS A 159 47.62 -5.73 -5.87
CA HIS A 159 49.01 -6.23 -5.89
C HIS A 159 49.16 -7.61 -5.25
N GLY A 160 48.12 -8.24 -4.83
CA GLY A 160 48.20 -9.32 -3.84
C GLY A 160 48.24 -10.73 -4.37
N LEU A 161 48.64 -11.02 -5.58
CA LEU A 161 48.87 -12.42 -6.01
C LEU A 161 50.34 -12.78 -6.26
N ASP A 162 51.23 -11.79 -6.24
CA ASP A 162 52.66 -12.03 -6.55
C ASP A 162 53.64 -11.70 -5.39
N ASP A 163 53.15 -11.53 -4.16
CA ASP A 163 54.03 -11.30 -3.02
C ASP A 163 54.40 -12.65 -2.35
N PRO A 164 55.60 -13.18 -2.60
CA PRO A 164 56.06 -14.45 -2.05
C PRO A 164 56.24 -14.42 -0.52
N ILE A 165 56.10 -13.25 0.11
CA ILE A 165 56.26 -13.08 1.57
C ILE A 165 54.99 -13.49 2.32
N SER A 166 53.81 -13.37 1.71
CA SER A 166 52.53 -13.74 2.34
C SER A 166 52.36 -15.25 2.54
N LEU A 167 53.13 -16.09 1.81
CA LEU A 167 53.04 -17.54 1.89
C LEU A 167 53.99 -18.15 2.96
N ARG A 168 54.90 -17.36 3.55
CA ARG A 168 55.82 -17.87 4.60
C ARG A 168 55.27 -17.88 6.01
N GLY A 169 54.14 -17.21 6.25
CA GLY A 169 53.49 -17.15 7.59
C GLY A 169 52.54 -18.31 7.90
N ALA A 170 52.33 -19.26 7.01
CA ALA A 170 51.35 -20.35 7.18
C ALA A 170 52.00 -21.73 7.45
N ARG A 171 53.14 -21.73 8.09
CA ARG A 171 53.73 -22.97 8.63
C ARG A 171 54.04 -22.78 10.10
N LEU A 172 53.12 -23.15 10.93
CA LEU A 172 53.31 -23.85 12.21
C LEU A 172 52.00 -24.54 12.57
#